data_ed8717ae6a53afc5a2218312981e69ee
#
_entry.id   ed8717ae6a53afc5a2218312981e69ee
#
_cell.length_a   1.000
_cell.length_b   1.000
_cell.length_c   1.000
_cell.angle_alpha   90.00
_cell.angle_beta   90.00
_cell.angle_gamma   90.00
#
_symmetry.space_group_name_H-M   'P 1'
#
loop_
_entity.id
_entity.type
_entity.pdbx_description
1 polymer ?
#
loop_
_entity_poly.entity_id
_entity_poly.type
_entity_poly.pdbx_seq_one_letter_code
_entity_poly.pdbx_strand_id
1 'polypeptide(L)'
;MKINNSKIEILIASLILVLITLGIVLMYSPIYFHANDDGIISGLANGQYTGKVSIELIYGSKIYGSLLAVLYFILPMFQWHGIILLSIVLFSSIILFLEISKIEKFTFLYRIGIYIIVINSYLIFVISPTFTKTALISGLTGTLLIYKNLITQNHKVIIPGFLLFMSAIIRPDGFAAVLYFAFPALLYTLYIHLKNIKTLVRYMVSFFPSVFVFIQETYLNDIFGRLPDEWKKYWQFLNAFHQIHTNPSMTKMHQEIAAFQIPGLEWTNVEATLLTTVTYFDPIIFNPSQMELAKNHVNDFIGIRGLLNSEFILTLNRIWEYMVQINYLFYVLLGIILFLLLVIKKFGQVFLLLAFTLYVFFLYYYLGAVWRIPVRINMPIIFMMIISLLILISYLKIRSIKNVWLISIISSVFVILFQFQPKGFIGIQENLIKKQGEQEAISNELKRVNENGIFIGHIKYGYENYTNAYVTRNNHRSLDLTSGWHVFSPPWNQKAKSLGISDANPTFVFTNKKDVYFVGDDYMGQVMGMFL
;
A
#
# COMPACT_ATOMS: atom_id res chain seq x y z
N MET A 1 -13.07 -20.60 -40.35
CA MET A 1 -13.12 -20.28 -38.93
C MET A 1 -12.73 -18.83 -38.72
N LYS A 2 -13.68 -17.91 -38.54
CA LYS A 2 -13.35 -16.49 -38.28
C LYS A 2 -12.78 -16.41 -36.88
N ILE A 3 -11.46 -16.25 -36.76
CA ILE A 3 -10.83 -15.99 -35.49
C ILE A 3 -11.36 -14.65 -35.01
N ASN A 4 -11.96 -14.65 -33.84
CA ASN A 4 -12.55 -13.45 -33.27
C ASN A 4 -11.38 -12.49 -32.90
N ASN A 5 -11.27 -11.37 -33.62
CA ASN A 5 -10.18 -10.38 -33.45
C ASN A 5 -9.95 -9.99 -31.97
N SER A 6 -11.01 -9.96 -31.15
CA SER A 6 -10.90 -9.67 -29.72
C SER A 6 -10.11 -10.73 -28.93
N LYS A 7 -10.15 -12.01 -29.33
CA LYS A 7 -9.35 -13.06 -28.66
C LYS A 7 -7.86 -12.91 -28.98
N ILE A 8 -7.53 -12.50 -30.21
CA ILE A 8 -6.15 -12.23 -30.62
C ILE A 8 -5.61 -11.01 -29.87
N GLU A 9 -6.38 -9.93 -29.78
CA GLU A 9 -6.00 -8.73 -29.02
C GLU A 9 -5.64 -9.05 -27.55
N ILE A 10 -6.48 -9.85 -26.88
CA ILE A 10 -6.25 -10.26 -25.48
C ILE A 10 -5.00 -11.12 -25.37
N LEU A 11 -4.84 -12.10 -26.28
CA LEU A 11 -3.68 -12.98 -26.27
C LEU A 11 -2.39 -12.18 -26.43
N ILE A 12 -2.35 -11.24 -27.38
CA ILE A 12 -1.20 -10.37 -27.61
C ILE A 12 -0.93 -9.50 -26.39
N ALA A 13 -1.95 -8.84 -25.83
CA ALA A 13 -1.78 -7.99 -24.65
C ALA A 13 -1.31 -8.79 -23.41
N SER A 14 -1.84 -9.99 -23.21
CA SER A 14 -1.41 -10.87 -22.13
C SER A 14 0.02 -11.38 -22.33
N LEU A 15 0.40 -11.73 -23.57
CA LEU A 15 1.76 -12.13 -23.92
C LEU A 15 2.76 -10.98 -23.67
N ILE A 16 2.38 -9.75 -24.04
CA ILE A 16 3.20 -8.56 -23.76
C ILE A 16 3.45 -8.42 -22.26
N LEU A 17 2.43 -8.59 -21.40
CA LEU A 17 2.62 -8.53 -19.94
C LEU A 17 3.60 -9.60 -19.44
N VAL A 18 3.47 -10.83 -19.93
CA VAL A 18 4.38 -11.93 -19.55
C VAL A 18 5.81 -11.64 -20.01
N LEU A 19 5.99 -11.20 -21.26
CA LEU A 19 7.31 -10.85 -21.81
C LEU A 19 7.95 -9.67 -21.06
N ILE A 20 7.16 -8.65 -20.71
CA ILE A 20 7.60 -7.53 -19.89
C ILE A 20 8.08 -8.05 -18.52
N THR A 21 7.29 -8.90 -17.87
CA THR A 21 7.65 -9.47 -16.56
C THR A 21 8.96 -10.24 -16.63
N LEU A 22 9.10 -11.14 -17.61
CA LEU A 22 10.31 -11.91 -17.83
C LEU A 22 11.50 -10.99 -18.15
N GLY A 23 11.32 -10.02 -19.04
CA GLY A 23 12.36 -9.05 -19.40
C GLY A 23 12.85 -8.27 -18.18
N ILE A 24 11.94 -7.75 -17.36
CA ILE A 24 12.29 -7.00 -16.14
C ILE A 24 13.01 -7.89 -15.14
N VAL A 25 12.49 -9.09 -14.87
CA VAL A 25 13.10 -10.03 -13.91
C VAL A 25 14.50 -10.46 -14.38
N LEU A 26 14.71 -10.68 -15.69
CA LEU A 26 16.00 -11.08 -16.22
C LEU A 26 17.01 -9.92 -16.32
N MET A 27 16.56 -8.72 -16.71
CA MET A 27 17.44 -7.57 -16.95
C MET A 27 17.76 -6.78 -15.66
N TYR A 28 16.85 -6.75 -14.70
CA TYR A 28 16.94 -5.91 -13.51
C TYR A 28 16.96 -6.71 -12.20
N SER A 29 17.40 -7.95 -12.26
CA SER A 29 17.60 -8.75 -11.03
C SER A 29 18.84 -8.26 -10.27
N PRO A 30 18.76 -8.03 -8.95
CA PRO A 30 17.62 -8.31 -8.10
C PRO A 30 16.58 -7.16 -8.05
N ILE A 31 15.29 -7.52 -8.08
CA ILE A 31 14.17 -6.58 -7.84
C ILE A 31 13.85 -6.61 -6.35
N TYR A 32 13.78 -5.44 -5.76
CA TYR A 32 13.50 -5.28 -4.33
C TYR A 32 12.07 -4.84 -4.08
N PHE A 33 11.54 -5.16 -2.90
CA PHE A 33 10.29 -4.57 -2.47
C PHE A 33 10.41 -3.04 -2.36
N HIS A 34 9.38 -2.32 -2.75
CA HIS A 34 9.37 -0.84 -2.71
C HIS A 34 9.35 -0.30 -1.27
N ALA A 35 8.77 -1.05 -0.35
CA ALA A 35 8.66 -0.68 1.06
C ALA A 35 9.27 -1.79 1.93
N ASN A 36 9.90 -1.38 3.01
CA ASN A 36 10.45 -2.27 4.04
C ASN A 36 9.38 -3.21 4.63
N ASP A 37 8.12 -2.75 4.70
CA ASP A 37 7.00 -3.54 5.21
C ASP A 37 6.90 -4.92 4.52
N ASP A 38 7.03 -4.95 3.20
CA ASP A 38 6.95 -6.19 2.41
C ASP A 38 8.12 -7.14 2.68
N GLY A 39 9.31 -6.57 2.88
CA GLY A 39 10.51 -7.35 3.24
C GLY A 39 10.35 -8.03 4.60
N ILE A 40 9.83 -7.30 5.60
CA ILE A 40 9.58 -7.82 6.94
C ILE A 40 8.46 -8.88 6.92
N ILE A 41 7.33 -8.62 6.23
CA ILE A 41 6.25 -9.60 6.07
C ILE A 41 6.79 -10.89 5.46
N SER A 42 7.61 -10.78 4.43
CA SER A 42 8.24 -11.92 3.80
C SER A 42 9.20 -12.66 4.75
N GLY A 43 10.05 -11.92 5.47
CA GLY A 43 10.99 -12.46 6.46
C GLY A 43 10.31 -13.17 7.62
N LEU A 44 9.14 -12.68 8.06
CA LEU A 44 8.31 -13.34 9.07
C LEU A 44 7.70 -14.64 8.51
N ALA A 45 7.10 -14.56 7.32
CA ALA A 45 6.40 -15.69 6.72
C ALA A 45 7.34 -16.85 6.31
N ASN A 46 8.58 -16.55 5.92
CA ASN A 46 9.57 -17.58 5.54
C ASN A 46 10.48 -18.04 6.70
N GLY A 47 10.35 -17.42 7.86
CA GLY A 47 11.14 -17.74 9.04
C GLY A 47 12.55 -17.14 9.08
N GLN A 48 12.97 -16.37 8.09
CA GLN A 48 14.30 -15.72 8.07
C GLN A 48 14.46 -14.70 9.20
N TYR A 49 13.36 -14.03 9.58
CA TYR A 49 13.38 -13.01 10.61
C TYR A 49 13.58 -13.57 12.02
N THR A 50 12.90 -14.67 12.36
CA THR A 50 12.86 -15.22 13.73
C THR A 50 13.46 -16.61 13.86
N GLY A 51 13.90 -17.23 12.77
CA GLY A 51 14.27 -18.65 12.71
C GLY A 51 13.07 -19.60 12.66
N LYS A 52 11.83 -19.08 12.72
CA LYS A 52 10.59 -19.87 12.65
C LYS A 52 9.58 -19.18 11.75
N VAL A 53 8.88 -19.97 10.95
CA VAL A 53 7.78 -19.51 10.10
C VAL A 53 6.67 -18.94 10.97
N SER A 54 6.19 -17.73 10.66
CA SER A 54 5.07 -17.09 11.36
C SER A 54 3.85 -16.99 10.46
N ILE A 55 2.69 -17.35 11.00
CA ILE A 55 1.38 -17.10 10.38
C ILE A 55 0.81 -15.74 10.78
N GLU A 56 1.31 -15.16 11.87
CA GLU A 56 0.95 -13.82 12.32
C GLU A 56 1.77 -12.81 11.54
N LEU A 57 1.12 -12.10 10.64
CA LEU A 57 1.71 -11.04 9.83
C LEU A 57 1.25 -9.69 10.34
N ILE A 58 2.17 -8.74 10.39
CA ILE A 58 1.80 -7.37 10.67
C ILE A 58 1.19 -6.78 9.38
N TYR A 59 -0.01 -6.20 9.46
CA TYR A 59 -0.82 -5.66 8.35
C TYR A 59 -1.43 -6.69 7.37
N GLY A 60 -1.08 -7.95 7.43
CA GLY A 60 -1.72 -9.02 6.65
C GLY A 60 -2.67 -9.86 7.51
N SER A 61 -3.65 -10.51 6.89
CA SER A 61 -4.53 -11.44 7.62
C SER A 61 -3.81 -12.73 8.00
N LYS A 62 -4.28 -13.39 9.06
CA LYS A 62 -3.81 -14.73 9.43
C LYS A 62 -4.02 -15.76 8.31
N ILE A 63 -5.07 -15.60 7.50
CA ILE A 63 -5.33 -16.46 6.35
C ILE A 63 -4.19 -16.32 5.32
N TYR A 64 -3.76 -15.08 5.05
CA TYR A 64 -2.65 -14.83 4.15
C TYR A 64 -1.32 -15.36 4.72
N GLY A 65 -1.09 -15.14 6.01
CA GLY A 65 0.08 -15.70 6.70
C GLY A 65 0.13 -17.22 6.64
N SER A 66 -1.01 -17.90 6.86
CA SER A 66 -1.12 -19.35 6.76
C SER A 66 -0.85 -19.85 5.33
N LEU A 67 -1.37 -19.16 4.32
CA LEU A 67 -1.09 -19.47 2.91
C LEU A 67 0.41 -19.38 2.61
N LEU A 68 1.06 -18.29 3.02
CA LEU A 68 2.50 -18.11 2.84
C LEU A 68 3.30 -19.17 3.60
N ALA A 69 2.94 -19.47 4.84
CA ALA A 69 3.61 -20.47 5.65
C ALA A 69 3.62 -21.86 4.99
N VAL A 70 2.46 -22.27 4.44
CA VAL A 70 2.36 -23.53 3.68
C VAL A 70 3.25 -23.52 2.44
N LEU A 71 3.24 -22.43 1.67
CA LEU A 71 4.04 -22.33 0.45
C LEU A 71 5.54 -22.32 0.75
N TYR A 72 5.99 -21.60 1.77
CA TYR A 72 7.39 -21.61 2.20
C TYR A 72 7.82 -22.96 2.78
N PHE A 73 6.91 -23.69 3.44
CA PHE A 73 7.18 -25.06 3.90
C PHE A 73 7.42 -26.01 2.73
N ILE A 74 6.63 -25.91 1.65
CA ILE A 74 6.75 -26.80 0.48
C ILE A 74 7.97 -26.44 -0.38
N LEU A 75 8.19 -25.15 -0.67
CA LEU A 75 9.24 -24.65 -1.56
C LEU A 75 9.90 -23.40 -0.99
N PRO A 76 10.84 -23.52 -0.04
CA PRO A 76 11.43 -22.37 0.67
C PRO A 76 12.33 -21.48 -0.19
N MET A 77 12.77 -21.96 -1.36
CA MET A 77 13.68 -21.23 -2.25
C MET A 77 13.01 -20.04 -2.96
N PHE A 78 11.68 -20.03 -3.05
CA PHE A 78 10.95 -18.97 -3.74
C PHE A 78 10.50 -17.90 -2.77
N GLN A 79 10.47 -16.64 -3.25
CA GLN A 79 9.91 -15.53 -2.49
C GLN A 79 8.39 -15.46 -2.72
N TRP A 80 7.65 -16.35 -2.04
CA TRP A 80 6.22 -16.54 -2.26
C TRP A 80 5.39 -15.27 -2.06
N HIS A 81 5.77 -14.42 -1.10
CA HIS A 81 5.08 -13.15 -0.90
C HIS A 81 5.08 -12.33 -2.21
N GLY A 82 6.23 -12.06 -2.78
CA GLY A 82 6.35 -11.29 -4.03
C GLY A 82 5.67 -11.97 -5.22
N ILE A 83 5.83 -13.31 -5.35
CA ILE A 83 5.21 -14.09 -6.43
C ILE A 83 3.69 -14.01 -6.39
N ILE A 84 3.08 -14.13 -5.21
CA ILE A 84 1.62 -14.00 -5.06
C ILE A 84 1.17 -12.59 -5.41
N LEU A 85 1.86 -11.56 -4.90
CA LEU A 85 1.53 -10.18 -5.22
C LEU A 85 1.55 -9.93 -6.73
N LEU A 86 2.61 -10.38 -7.41
CA LEU A 86 2.75 -10.29 -8.86
C LEU A 86 1.63 -11.03 -9.60
N SER A 87 1.36 -12.28 -9.19
CA SER A 87 0.34 -13.13 -9.82
C SER A 87 -1.05 -12.51 -9.76
N ILE A 88 -1.41 -11.87 -8.65
CA ILE A 88 -2.73 -11.23 -8.49
C ILE A 88 -2.85 -9.97 -9.33
N VAL A 89 -1.80 -9.15 -9.43
CA VAL A 89 -1.84 -7.97 -10.29
C VAL A 89 -1.86 -8.37 -11.77
N LEU A 90 -1.10 -9.39 -12.15
CA LEU A 90 -1.15 -9.96 -13.50
C LEU A 90 -2.56 -10.48 -13.84
N PHE A 91 -3.16 -11.25 -12.94
CA PHE A 91 -4.52 -11.75 -13.09
C PHE A 91 -5.53 -10.61 -13.22
N SER A 92 -5.44 -9.59 -12.36
CA SER A 92 -6.30 -8.40 -12.43
C SER A 92 -6.18 -7.68 -13.77
N SER A 93 -4.95 -7.52 -14.29
CA SER A 93 -4.68 -6.87 -15.58
C SER A 93 -5.25 -7.67 -16.76
N ILE A 94 -5.11 -9.00 -16.75
CA ILE A 94 -5.67 -9.90 -17.78
C ILE A 94 -7.20 -9.82 -17.76
N ILE A 95 -7.81 -9.82 -16.58
CA ILE A 95 -9.27 -9.68 -16.46
C ILE A 95 -9.74 -8.33 -17.00
N LEU A 96 -9.00 -7.23 -16.74
CA LEU A 96 -9.33 -5.92 -17.33
C LEU A 96 -9.27 -5.97 -18.87
N PHE A 97 -8.25 -6.60 -19.47
CA PHE A 97 -8.19 -6.78 -20.92
C PHE A 97 -9.39 -7.56 -21.47
N LEU A 98 -9.73 -8.68 -20.81
CA LEU A 98 -10.90 -9.48 -21.18
C LEU A 98 -12.19 -8.67 -21.13
N GLU A 99 -12.35 -7.82 -20.14
CA GLU A 99 -13.56 -7.02 -19.98
C GLU A 99 -13.63 -5.85 -20.96
N ILE A 100 -12.51 -5.19 -21.24
CA ILE A 100 -12.41 -4.10 -22.21
C ILE A 100 -12.69 -4.62 -23.64
N SER A 101 -12.18 -5.80 -23.98
CA SER A 101 -12.36 -6.40 -25.31
C SER A 101 -13.83 -6.76 -25.62
N LYS A 102 -14.65 -7.03 -24.60
CA LYS A 102 -16.08 -7.36 -24.76
C LYS A 102 -16.96 -6.14 -25.03
N ILE A 103 -16.41 -4.91 -24.92
CA ILE A 103 -17.20 -3.71 -25.15
C ILE A 103 -17.23 -3.40 -26.65
N GLU A 104 -18.29 -3.86 -27.33
CA GLU A 104 -18.44 -3.73 -28.79
C GLU A 104 -18.42 -2.28 -29.30
N LYS A 105 -18.88 -1.32 -28.47
CA LYS A 105 -18.89 0.10 -28.82
C LYS A 105 -17.49 0.72 -28.95
N PHE A 106 -16.47 0.06 -28.42
CA PHE A 106 -15.11 0.58 -28.46
C PHE A 106 -14.45 0.24 -29.80
N THR A 107 -13.92 1.27 -30.46
CA THR A 107 -13.03 1.08 -31.61
C THR A 107 -11.75 0.37 -31.17
N PHE A 108 -11.05 -0.24 -32.11
CA PHE A 108 -9.76 -0.88 -31.85
C PHE A 108 -8.75 0.11 -31.20
N LEU A 109 -8.64 1.32 -31.75
CA LEU A 109 -7.75 2.36 -31.20
C LEU A 109 -8.12 2.76 -29.76
N TYR A 110 -9.41 2.81 -29.45
CA TYR A 110 -9.85 3.11 -28.10
C TYR A 110 -9.40 2.05 -27.10
N ARG A 111 -9.56 0.76 -27.46
CA ARG A 111 -9.11 -0.37 -26.62
C ARG A 111 -7.60 -0.38 -26.44
N ILE A 112 -6.82 -0.13 -27.51
CA ILE A 112 -5.36 -0.04 -27.42
C ILE A 112 -4.95 1.03 -26.40
N GLY A 113 -5.54 2.23 -26.45
CA GLY A 113 -5.21 3.27 -25.48
C GLY A 113 -5.43 2.81 -24.03
N ILE A 114 -6.54 2.12 -23.72
CA ILE A 114 -6.76 1.60 -22.37
C ILE A 114 -5.77 0.47 -22.03
N TYR A 115 -5.46 -0.43 -22.98
CA TYR A 115 -4.48 -1.50 -22.76
C TYR A 115 -3.10 -0.92 -22.42
N ILE A 116 -2.66 0.13 -23.09
CA ILE A 116 -1.42 0.83 -22.77
C ILE A 116 -1.45 1.37 -21.34
N ILE A 117 -2.57 1.95 -20.89
CA ILE A 117 -2.71 2.44 -19.52
C ILE A 117 -2.60 1.30 -18.51
N VAL A 118 -3.25 0.16 -18.76
CA VAL A 118 -3.18 -1.02 -17.89
C VAL A 118 -1.76 -1.59 -17.83
N ILE A 119 -1.08 -1.71 -18.99
CA ILE A 119 0.31 -2.20 -19.07
C ILE A 119 1.25 -1.27 -18.30
N ASN A 120 1.12 0.05 -18.44
CA ASN A 120 1.97 0.99 -17.73
C ASN A 120 1.76 0.96 -16.21
N SER A 121 0.51 0.78 -15.75
CA SER A 121 0.21 0.53 -14.34
C SER A 121 0.91 -0.74 -13.85
N TYR A 122 0.85 -1.81 -14.63
CA TYR A 122 1.47 -3.09 -14.33
C TYR A 122 3.00 -3.01 -14.26
N LEU A 123 3.64 -2.28 -15.18
CA LEU A 123 5.10 -2.06 -15.20
C LEU A 123 5.63 -1.54 -13.87
N ILE A 124 5.02 -0.48 -13.36
CA ILE A 124 5.40 0.12 -12.08
C ILE A 124 5.26 -0.89 -10.94
N PHE A 125 4.24 -1.74 -11.03
CA PHE A 125 4.04 -2.76 -10.03
C PHE A 125 5.16 -3.82 -10.05
N VAL A 126 5.56 -4.31 -11.21
CA VAL A 126 6.58 -5.36 -11.35
C VAL A 126 7.92 -4.92 -10.77
N ILE A 127 8.34 -3.66 -10.99
CA ILE A 127 9.63 -3.16 -10.47
C ILE A 127 9.57 -2.72 -9.00
N SER A 128 8.39 -2.47 -8.48
CA SER A 128 8.19 -1.99 -7.10
C SER A 128 6.96 -2.63 -6.45
N PRO A 129 6.96 -3.97 -6.30
CA PRO A 129 5.83 -4.69 -5.72
C PRO A 129 5.60 -4.27 -4.27
N THR A 130 4.34 -4.12 -3.89
CA THR A 130 3.91 -3.92 -2.50
C THR A 130 2.54 -4.55 -2.26
N PHE A 131 2.34 -5.09 -1.08
CA PHE A 131 1.06 -5.68 -0.68
C PHE A 131 -0.08 -4.64 -0.72
N THR A 132 0.22 -3.36 -0.41
CA THR A 132 -0.76 -2.27 -0.50
C THR A 132 -1.27 -2.04 -1.92
N LYS A 133 -0.36 -1.94 -2.91
CA LYS A 133 -0.74 -1.78 -4.32
C LYS A 133 -1.56 -2.95 -4.81
N THR A 134 -1.15 -4.18 -4.45
CA THR A 134 -1.85 -5.41 -4.84
C THR A 134 -3.27 -5.43 -4.29
N ALA A 135 -3.45 -5.16 -3.01
CA ALA A 135 -4.77 -5.12 -2.37
C ALA A 135 -5.69 -4.10 -3.05
N LEU A 136 -5.19 -2.90 -3.33
CA LEU A 136 -5.97 -1.84 -4.00
C LEU A 136 -6.32 -2.22 -5.44
N ILE A 137 -5.37 -2.68 -6.25
CA ILE A 137 -5.62 -3.06 -7.66
C ILE A 137 -6.61 -4.22 -7.73
N SER A 138 -6.40 -5.25 -6.92
CA SER A 138 -7.30 -6.40 -6.85
C SER A 138 -8.72 -6.00 -6.43
N GLY A 139 -8.84 -5.27 -5.32
CA GLY A 139 -10.12 -4.86 -4.78
C GLY A 139 -10.90 -3.92 -5.70
N LEU A 140 -10.24 -2.90 -6.27
CA LEU A 140 -10.87 -1.95 -7.19
C LEU A 140 -11.27 -2.63 -8.52
N THR A 141 -10.45 -3.58 -9.02
CA THR A 141 -10.83 -4.41 -10.18
C THR A 141 -12.06 -5.27 -9.87
N GLY A 142 -12.07 -5.93 -8.71
CA GLY A 142 -13.25 -6.71 -8.26
C GLY A 142 -14.51 -5.86 -8.18
N THR A 143 -14.43 -4.66 -7.62
CA THR A 143 -15.55 -3.72 -7.53
C THR A 143 -16.02 -3.24 -8.90
N LEU A 144 -15.10 -2.90 -9.81
CA LEU A 144 -15.44 -2.52 -11.18
C LEU A 144 -16.20 -3.63 -11.91
N LEU A 145 -15.79 -4.89 -11.72
CA LEU A 145 -16.48 -6.04 -12.30
C LEU A 145 -17.87 -6.23 -11.71
N ILE A 146 -18.06 -6.05 -10.41
CA ILE A 146 -19.39 -6.09 -9.79
C ILE A 146 -20.27 -5.02 -10.39
N TYR A 147 -19.81 -3.78 -10.43
CA TYR A 147 -20.55 -2.66 -11.00
C TYR A 147 -20.95 -2.91 -12.45
N LYS A 148 -20.01 -3.36 -13.28
CA LYS A 148 -20.28 -3.73 -14.68
C LYS A 148 -21.32 -4.85 -14.78
N ASN A 149 -21.14 -5.92 -14.01
CA ASN A 149 -22.05 -7.07 -14.03
C ASN A 149 -23.47 -6.67 -13.63
N LEU A 150 -23.62 -5.75 -12.70
CA LEU A 150 -24.92 -5.21 -12.29
C LEU A 150 -25.60 -4.41 -13.41
N ILE A 151 -24.86 -3.54 -14.10
CA ILE A 151 -25.38 -2.77 -15.23
C ILE A 151 -25.79 -3.70 -16.37
N THR A 152 -25.01 -4.74 -16.65
CA THR A 152 -25.23 -5.68 -17.76
C THR A 152 -26.13 -6.86 -17.37
N GLN A 153 -26.64 -6.91 -16.14
CA GLN A 153 -27.41 -8.01 -15.57
C GLN A 153 -26.70 -9.38 -15.68
N ASN A 154 -25.37 -9.34 -15.67
CA ASN A 154 -24.55 -10.54 -15.71
C ASN A 154 -24.36 -11.08 -14.29
N HIS A 155 -24.62 -12.35 -14.08
CA HIS A 155 -24.63 -12.98 -12.76
C HIS A 155 -23.30 -13.64 -12.35
N LYS A 156 -22.19 -13.31 -13.00
CA LYS A 156 -20.85 -13.87 -12.69
C LYS A 156 -20.24 -13.15 -11.49
N VAL A 157 -20.25 -13.82 -10.33
CA VAL A 157 -19.79 -13.24 -9.05
C VAL A 157 -18.48 -13.84 -8.53
N ILE A 158 -18.02 -14.98 -9.09
CA ILE A 158 -16.85 -15.73 -8.58
C ILE A 158 -15.57 -14.91 -8.73
N ILE A 159 -15.26 -14.42 -9.93
CA ILE A 159 -14.03 -13.66 -10.19
C ILE A 159 -13.98 -12.37 -9.38
N PRO A 160 -15.03 -11.50 -9.41
CA PRO A 160 -15.03 -10.32 -8.56
C PRO A 160 -14.93 -10.66 -7.07
N GLY A 161 -15.64 -11.68 -6.59
CA GLY A 161 -15.54 -12.14 -5.20
C GLY A 161 -14.14 -12.60 -4.82
N PHE A 162 -13.47 -13.37 -5.69
CA PHE A 162 -12.08 -13.77 -5.50
C PHE A 162 -11.12 -12.57 -5.40
N LEU A 163 -11.25 -11.59 -6.31
CA LEU A 163 -10.38 -10.39 -6.28
C LEU A 163 -10.58 -9.55 -5.02
N LEU A 164 -11.83 -9.40 -4.56
CA LEU A 164 -12.13 -8.73 -3.30
C LEU A 164 -11.58 -9.51 -2.11
N PHE A 165 -11.72 -10.83 -2.11
CA PHE A 165 -11.19 -11.69 -1.06
C PHE A 165 -9.67 -11.59 -0.98
N MET A 166 -8.97 -11.62 -2.12
CA MET A 166 -7.51 -11.43 -2.15
C MET A 166 -7.10 -10.05 -1.63
N SER A 167 -7.86 -8.99 -1.95
CA SER A 167 -7.66 -7.66 -1.38
C SER A 167 -7.74 -7.68 0.16
N ALA A 168 -8.79 -8.31 0.70
CA ALA A 168 -9.03 -8.36 2.14
C ALA A 168 -8.00 -9.20 2.90
N ILE A 169 -7.58 -10.36 2.35
CA ILE A 169 -6.59 -11.21 3.04
C ILE A 169 -5.17 -10.64 2.97
N ILE A 170 -4.78 -10.01 1.84
CA ILE A 170 -3.45 -9.42 1.69
C ILE A 170 -3.29 -8.21 2.60
N ARG A 171 -4.29 -7.31 2.61
CA ARG A 171 -4.29 -6.10 3.43
C ARG A 171 -5.71 -5.67 3.80
N PRO A 172 -6.21 -6.00 5.00
CA PRO A 172 -7.55 -5.61 5.45
C PRO A 172 -7.82 -4.10 5.37
N ASP A 173 -6.86 -3.25 5.78
CA ASP A 173 -6.97 -1.79 5.65
C ASP A 173 -7.05 -1.33 4.19
N GLY A 174 -6.32 -1.99 3.29
CA GLY A 174 -6.40 -1.75 1.85
C GLY A 174 -7.78 -2.07 1.29
N PHE A 175 -8.40 -3.13 1.76
CA PHE A 175 -9.79 -3.48 1.42
C PHE A 175 -10.79 -2.44 1.96
N ALA A 176 -10.59 -1.90 3.16
CA ALA A 176 -11.39 -0.79 3.67
C ALA A 176 -11.32 0.43 2.74
N ALA A 177 -10.10 0.80 2.28
CA ALA A 177 -9.94 1.88 1.30
C ALA A 177 -10.71 1.58 0.00
N VAL A 178 -10.68 0.34 -0.50
CA VAL A 178 -11.49 -0.08 -1.67
C VAL A 178 -12.98 0.15 -1.43
N LEU A 179 -13.49 -0.22 -0.25
CA LEU A 179 -14.90 0.01 0.10
C LEU A 179 -15.26 1.50 0.11
N TYR A 180 -14.40 2.35 0.68
CA TYR A 180 -14.62 3.80 0.65
C TYR A 180 -14.71 4.35 -0.77
N PHE A 181 -13.76 4.03 -1.64
CA PHE A 181 -13.78 4.50 -3.03
C PHE A 181 -14.92 3.89 -3.86
N ALA A 182 -15.33 2.67 -3.53
CA ALA A 182 -16.44 1.98 -4.19
C ALA A 182 -17.83 2.38 -3.69
N PHE A 183 -17.92 3.02 -2.51
CA PHE A 183 -19.17 3.26 -1.81
C PHE A 183 -20.27 3.94 -2.65
N PRO A 184 -20.02 5.01 -3.42
CA PRO A 184 -21.07 5.61 -4.25
C PRO A 184 -21.60 4.66 -5.33
N ALA A 185 -20.70 3.87 -5.94
CA ALA A 185 -21.09 2.88 -6.94
C ALA A 185 -21.93 1.76 -6.32
N LEU A 186 -21.58 1.34 -5.10
CA LEU A 186 -22.34 0.33 -4.35
C LEU A 186 -23.73 0.86 -3.98
N LEU A 187 -23.83 2.09 -3.47
CA LEU A 187 -25.12 2.71 -3.14
C LEU A 187 -26.03 2.85 -4.36
N TYR A 188 -25.49 3.35 -5.47
CA TYR A 188 -26.23 3.47 -6.72
C TYR A 188 -26.75 2.13 -7.21
N THR A 189 -25.91 1.12 -7.10
CA THR A 189 -26.26 -0.25 -7.47
C THR A 189 -27.34 -0.83 -6.58
N LEU A 190 -27.25 -0.65 -5.28
CA LEU A 190 -28.28 -1.05 -4.32
C LEU A 190 -29.62 -0.40 -4.69
N TYR A 191 -29.62 0.91 -4.93
CA TYR A 191 -30.81 1.67 -5.29
C TYR A 191 -31.51 1.12 -6.54
N ILE A 192 -30.76 0.83 -7.61
CA ILE A 192 -31.35 0.30 -8.86
C ILE A 192 -31.92 -1.10 -8.67
N HIS A 193 -31.28 -1.93 -7.83
CA HIS A 193 -31.63 -3.34 -7.67
C HIS A 193 -32.46 -3.66 -6.43
N LEU A 194 -32.94 -2.67 -5.67
CA LEU A 194 -33.81 -2.87 -4.50
C LEU A 194 -35.02 -3.77 -4.80
N LYS A 195 -35.54 -3.72 -6.04
CA LYS A 195 -36.68 -4.55 -6.47
C LYS A 195 -36.30 -5.99 -6.86
N ASN A 196 -35.00 -6.30 -6.98
CA ASN A 196 -34.52 -7.64 -7.37
C ASN A 196 -33.62 -8.24 -6.28
N ILE A 197 -34.26 -8.69 -5.20
CA ILE A 197 -33.60 -9.27 -4.04
C ILE A 197 -32.66 -10.42 -4.40
N LYS A 198 -33.03 -11.29 -5.35
CA LYS A 198 -32.17 -12.43 -5.76
C LYS A 198 -30.83 -11.97 -6.33
N THR A 199 -30.84 -10.94 -7.14
CA THR A 199 -29.61 -10.35 -7.68
C THR A 199 -28.79 -9.71 -6.57
N LEU A 200 -29.43 -8.94 -5.70
CA LEU A 200 -28.79 -8.30 -4.57
C LEU A 200 -28.09 -9.32 -3.65
N VAL A 201 -28.81 -10.36 -3.22
CA VAL A 201 -28.24 -11.41 -2.34
C VAL A 201 -27.03 -12.09 -2.99
N ARG A 202 -27.07 -12.38 -4.30
CA ARG A 202 -25.94 -13.01 -5.00
C ARG A 202 -24.67 -12.14 -4.96
N TYR A 203 -24.79 -10.83 -5.09
CA TYR A 203 -23.66 -9.92 -4.98
C TYR A 203 -23.20 -9.74 -3.54
N MET A 204 -24.14 -9.67 -2.59
CA MET A 204 -23.79 -9.65 -1.17
C MET A 204 -22.98 -10.89 -0.78
N VAL A 205 -23.35 -12.08 -1.27
CA VAL A 205 -22.60 -13.32 -1.04
C VAL A 205 -21.16 -13.21 -1.59
N SER A 206 -20.92 -12.52 -2.69
CA SER A 206 -19.55 -12.33 -3.21
C SER A 206 -18.70 -11.40 -2.36
N PHE A 207 -19.30 -10.43 -1.67
CA PHE A 207 -18.61 -9.53 -0.73
C PHE A 207 -18.39 -10.16 0.65
N PHE A 208 -19.27 -11.08 1.05
CA PHE A 208 -19.31 -11.61 2.41
C PHE A 208 -17.96 -12.16 2.91
N PRO A 209 -17.22 -13.01 2.14
CA PRO A 209 -15.93 -13.52 2.61
C PRO A 209 -14.92 -12.41 2.89
N SER A 210 -14.89 -11.38 2.04
CA SER A 210 -13.97 -10.24 2.17
C SER A 210 -14.30 -9.38 3.38
N VAL A 211 -15.57 -9.06 3.55
CA VAL A 211 -16.08 -8.30 4.71
C VAL A 211 -15.87 -9.08 6.00
N PHE A 212 -16.11 -10.39 5.97
CA PHE A 212 -15.88 -11.26 7.13
C PHE A 212 -14.40 -11.24 7.56
N VAL A 213 -13.46 -11.41 6.61
CA VAL A 213 -12.02 -11.31 6.90
C VAL A 213 -11.69 -9.94 7.49
N PHE A 214 -12.17 -8.86 6.87
CA PHE A 214 -11.92 -7.50 7.35
C PHE A 214 -12.43 -7.30 8.78
N ILE A 215 -13.66 -7.70 9.06
CA ILE A 215 -14.24 -7.58 10.41
C ILE A 215 -13.48 -8.46 11.41
N GLN A 216 -13.12 -9.69 11.02
CA GLN A 216 -12.37 -10.61 11.88
C GLN A 216 -11.02 -10.02 12.26
N GLU A 217 -10.24 -9.55 11.30
CA GLU A 217 -8.88 -9.05 11.54
C GLU A 217 -8.88 -7.69 12.26
N THR A 218 -9.88 -6.83 11.99
CA THR A 218 -9.91 -5.47 12.56
C THR A 218 -10.57 -5.39 13.93
N TYR A 219 -11.59 -6.22 14.18
CA TYR A 219 -12.42 -6.08 15.38
C TYR A 219 -12.57 -7.37 16.20
N LEU A 220 -12.85 -8.51 15.55
CA LEU A 220 -13.22 -9.70 16.29
C LEU A 220 -12.06 -10.36 17.03
N ASN A 221 -10.84 -10.25 16.53
CA ASN A 221 -9.67 -10.79 17.21
C ASN A 221 -9.45 -10.12 18.57
N ASP A 222 -9.75 -8.83 18.66
CA ASP A 222 -9.65 -8.06 19.92
C ASP A 222 -10.86 -8.34 20.84
N ILE A 223 -12.08 -8.23 20.30
CA ILE A 223 -13.34 -8.45 21.07
C ILE A 223 -13.39 -9.83 21.70
N PHE A 224 -12.98 -10.89 20.97
CA PHE A 224 -13.02 -12.26 21.49
C PHE A 224 -11.76 -12.67 22.26
N GLY A 225 -10.84 -11.73 22.52
CA GLY A 225 -9.63 -11.99 23.30
C GLY A 225 -8.71 -13.06 22.68
N ARG A 226 -8.80 -13.29 21.38
CA ARG A 226 -8.03 -14.32 20.65
C ARG A 226 -6.58 -13.94 20.39
N LEU A 227 -6.22 -12.67 20.56
CA LEU A 227 -4.85 -12.22 20.46
C LEU A 227 -4.12 -12.53 21.77
N PRO A 228 -2.93 -13.13 21.70
CA PRO A 228 -2.02 -13.21 22.83
C PRO A 228 -1.73 -11.83 23.43
N ASP A 229 -1.50 -11.74 24.73
CA ASP A 229 -1.32 -10.45 25.41
C ASP A 229 -0.13 -9.63 24.87
N GLU A 230 0.92 -10.31 24.40
CA GLU A 230 2.06 -9.64 23.74
C GLU A 230 1.63 -8.94 22.44
N TRP A 231 0.76 -9.55 21.65
CA TRP A 231 0.22 -8.94 20.44
C TRP A 231 -0.74 -7.78 20.76
N LYS A 232 -1.54 -7.89 21.84
CA LYS A 232 -2.40 -6.76 22.27
C LYS A 232 -1.59 -5.54 22.66
N LYS A 233 -0.55 -5.71 23.47
CA LYS A 233 0.37 -4.64 23.85
C LYS A 233 1.04 -3.99 22.64
N TYR A 234 1.50 -4.83 21.71
CA TYR A 234 2.09 -4.36 20.47
C TYR A 234 1.10 -3.55 19.63
N TRP A 235 -0.13 -4.02 19.44
CA TRP A 235 -1.15 -3.29 18.68
C TRP A 235 -1.56 -1.97 19.34
N GLN A 236 -1.61 -1.91 20.66
CA GLN A 236 -1.82 -0.65 21.39
C GLN A 236 -0.71 0.34 21.09
N PHE A 237 0.55 -0.10 21.20
CA PHE A 237 1.71 0.70 20.84
C PHE A 237 1.64 1.15 19.37
N LEU A 238 1.44 0.23 18.44
CA LEU A 238 1.42 0.52 17.01
C LEU A 238 0.31 1.50 16.62
N ASN A 239 -0.88 1.36 17.19
CA ASN A 239 -2.00 2.28 16.95
C ASN A 239 -1.67 3.69 17.46
N ALA A 240 -1.10 3.81 18.64
CA ALA A 240 -0.65 5.10 19.16
C ALA A 240 0.45 5.70 18.28
N PHE A 241 1.45 4.90 17.91
CA PHE A 241 2.53 5.32 17.01
C PHE A 241 2.00 5.81 15.67
N HIS A 242 1.08 5.06 15.03
CA HIS A 242 0.50 5.47 13.75
C HIS A 242 -0.25 6.80 13.85
N GLN A 243 -1.05 6.98 14.88
CA GLN A 243 -1.79 8.22 15.08
C GLN A 243 -0.85 9.41 15.29
N ILE A 244 0.22 9.24 16.03
CA ILE A 244 1.23 10.27 16.24
C ILE A 244 1.99 10.53 14.93
N HIS A 245 2.58 9.49 14.34
CA HIS A 245 3.49 9.63 13.19
C HIS A 245 2.80 10.08 11.90
N THR A 246 1.54 9.71 11.70
CA THR A 246 0.78 10.12 10.51
C THR A 246 0.09 11.48 10.67
N ASN A 247 0.10 12.01 11.89
CA ASN A 247 -0.59 13.24 12.20
C ASN A 247 0.10 14.47 11.61
N PRO A 248 -0.65 15.36 10.97
CA PRO A 248 -0.16 16.66 10.52
C PRO A 248 0.46 17.52 11.62
N SER A 249 -0.06 17.41 12.84
CA SER A 249 0.39 18.23 13.98
C SER A 249 1.64 17.70 14.68
N MET A 250 2.30 16.68 14.12
CA MET A 250 3.50 16.09 14.73
C MET A 250 4.62 17.11 14.96
N THR A 251 4.81 18.08 14.05
CA THR A 251 5.80 19.16 14.23
C THR A 251 5.47 20.03 15.43
N LYS A 252 4.18 20.34 15.64
CA LYS A 252 3.73 21.10 16.81
C LYS A 252 3.92 20.31 18.09
N MET A 253 3.55 19.03 18.09
CA MET A 253 3.80 18.12 19.22
C MET A 253 5.29 18.06 19.58
N HIS A 254 6.19 18.03 18.59
CA HIS A 254 7.62 18.05 18.83
C HIS A 254 8.06 19.35 19.55
N GLN A 255 7.51 20.50 19.15
CA GLN A 255 7.75 21.77 19.81
C GLN A 255 7.21 21.80 21.26
N GLU A 256 6.07 21.21 21.52
CA GLU A 256 5.45 21.14 22.84
C GLU A 256 6.14 20.15 23.78
N ILE A 257 6.64 19.02 23.27
CA ILE A 257 7.51 18.11 24.02
C ILE A 257 8.79 18.84 24.40
N ALA A 258 9.41 19.56 23.45
CA ALA A 258 10.60 20.36 23.69
C ALA A 258 10.41 21.42 24.78
N ALA A 259 9.19 21.97 24.88
CA ALA A 259 8.83 22.94 25.90
C ALA A 259 8.31 22.31 27.22
N PHE A 260 8.34 20.99 27.39
CA PHE A 260 7.79 20.25 28.53
C PHE A 260 6.32 20.57 28.83
N GLN A 261 5.51 20.80 27.78
CA GLN A 261 4.12 21.25 27.91
C GLN A 261 3.10 20.13 27.97
N ILE A 262 3.48 18.87 27.78
CA ILE A 262 2.56 17.73 27.80
C ILE A 262 2.55 17.12 29.22
N PRO A 263 1.47 17.30 30.00
CA PRO A 263 1.40 16.80 31.36
C PRO A 263 1.52 15.27 31.42
N GLY A 264 2.42 14.78 32.28
CA GLY A 264 2.65 13.36 32.50
C GLY A 264 3.48 12.65 31.43
N LEU A 265 3.90 13.34 30.37
CA LEU A 265 4.84 12.82 29.40
C LEU A 265 6.28 13.09 29.87
N GLU A 266 7.05 12.04 30.05
CA GLU A 266 8.41 12.09 30.59
C GLU A 266 9.49 12.26 29.49
N TRP A 267 9.07 12.54 28.25
CA TRP A 267 9.99 12.66 27.13
C TRP A 267 10.66 14.04 27.05
N THR A 268 11.91 14.01 26.63
CA THR A 268 12.69 15.19 26.26
C THR A 268 12.69 15.38 24.73
N ASN A 269 13.44 16.36 24.25
CA ASN A 269 13.68 16.55 22.82
C ASN A 269 14.34 15.33 22.15
N VAL A 270 15.13 14.56 22.90
CA VAL A 270 15.82 13.39 22.37
C VAL A 270 14.83 12.29 22.02
N GLU A 271 13.93 11.93 22.95
CA GLU A 271 12.91 10.94 22.72
C GLU A 271 11.91 11.38 21.64
N ALA A 272 11.53 12.65 21.62
CA ALA A 272 10.72 13.22 20.56
C ALA A 272 11.39 13.08 19.19
N THR A 273 12.69 13.32 19.11
CA THR A 273 13.48 13.16 17.88
C THR A 273 13.54 11.69 17.46
N LEU A 274 13.79 10.77 18.38
CA LEU A 274 13.79 9.33 18.12
C LEU A 274 12.43 8.85 17.60
N LEU A 275 11.34 9.34 18.17
CA LEU A 275 10.00 9.01 17.70
C LEU A 275 9.74 9.55 16.28
N THR A 276 10.10 10.80 16.00
CA THR A 276 9.88 11.44 14.70
C THR A 276 10.75 10.85 13.59
N THR A 277 11.95 10.41 13.91
CA THR A 277 12.87 9.72 13.00
C THR A 277 12.60 8.22 12.89
N VAL A 278 11.57 7.72 13.60
CA VAL A 278 11.22 6.28 13.63
C VAL A 278 12.39 5.41 14.14
N THR A 279 13.16 5.93 15.10
CA THR A 279 14.36 5.27 15.66
C THR A 279 14.14 5.01 17.16
N TYR A 280 13.05 4.35 17.52
CA TYR A 280 12.73 4.01 18.90
C TYR A 280 13.00 2.52 19.14
N PHE A 281 13.56 2.18 20.30
CA PHE A 281 13.90 0.79 20.62
C PHE A 281 13.85 0.48 22.12
N ASP A 282 13.64 1.48 22.98
CA ASP A 282 13.55 1.28 24.42
C ASP A 282 12.08 1.12 24.86
N PRO A 283 11.64 -0.09 25.29
CA PRO A 283 10.26 -0.34 25.69
C PRO A 283 9.90 0.29 27.05
N ILE A 284 10.85 0.78 27.82
CA ILE A 284 10.59 1.49 29.07
C ILE A 284 10.14 2.91 28.77
N ILE A 285 10.86 3.58 27.87
CA ILE A 285 10.61 4.98 27.47
C ILE A 285 9.39 5.06 26.54
N PHE A 286 9.37 4.23 25.49
CA PHE A 286 8.28 4.17 24.53
C PHE A 286 7.20 3.13 24.92
N ASN A 287 6.86 3.10 26.21
CA ASN A 287 5.83 2.18 26.71
C ASN A 287 4.42 2.60 26.26
N PRO A 288 3.44 1.69 26.27
CA PRO A 288 2.08 1.98 25.81
C PRO A 288 1.40 3.16 26.53
N SER A 289 1.70 3.41 27.80
CA SER A 289 1.11 4.53 28.55
C SER A 289 1.65 5.88 28.10
N GLN A 290 2.95 6.02 27.91
CA GLN A 290 3.56 7.24 27.38
C GLN A 290 3.13 7.50 25.92
N MET A 291 3.06 6.45 25.11
CA MET A 291 2.56 6.54 23.75
C MET A 291 1.08 6.97 23.67
N GLU A 292 0.25 6.47 24.61
CA GLU A 292 -1.16 6.86 24.70
C GLU A 292 -1.34 8.32 25.12
N LEU A 293 -0.53 8.81 26.08
CA LEU A 293 -0.50 10.22 26.47
C LEU A 293 -0.15 11.13 25.28
N ALA A 294 0.92 10.81 24.57
CA ALA A 294 1.33 11.54 23.37
C ALA A 294 0.25 11.51 22.30
N LYS A 295 -0.39 10.35 22.05
CA LYS A 295 -1.50 10.19 21.10
C LYS A 295 -2.70 11.06 21.47
N ASN A 296 -3.12 11.03 22.73
CA ASN A 296 -4.28 11.79 23.18
C ASN A 296 -4.05 13.28 23.04
N HIS A 297 -2.88 13.76 23.39
CA HIS A 297 -2.48 15.15 23.18
C HIS A 297 -2.55 15.55 21.70
N VAL A 298 -2.05 14.70 20.81
CA VAL A 298 -2.12 14.92 19.36
C VAL A 298 -3.57 14.92 18.87
N ASN A 299 -4.42 14.03 19.37
CA ASN A 299 -5.83 13.94 18.98
C ASN A 299 -6.67 15.13 19.44
N ASP A 300 -6.32 15.80 20.53
CA ASP A 300 -6.97 17.02 20.98
C ASP A 300 -6.86 18.17 19.95
N PHE A 301 -5.82 18.13 19.09
CA PHE A 301 -5.68 19.06 17.97
C PHE A 301 -6.49 18.68 16.72
N ILE A 302 -6.92 17.39 16.56
CA ILE A 302 -7.59 16.90 15.35
C ILE A 302 -9.11 16.87 15.48
N GLY A 303 -9.70 17.18 16.61
CA GLY A 303 -11.17 17.20 16.74
C GLY A 303 -11.84 17.86 15.54
N ILE A 304 -13.11 17.55 15.26
CA ILE A 304 -13.91 18.12 14.14
C ILE A 304 -13.73 19.65 14.01
N ARG A 305 -13.36 20.33 15.09
CA ARG A 305 -13.00 21.75 15.11
C ARG A 305 -11.70 22.08 14.35
N GLY A 306 -10.72 21.18 14.33
CA GLY A 306 -9.48 21.35 13.55
C GLY A 306 -9.70 21.22 12.04
N LEU A 307 -10.68 20.44 11.59
CA LEU A 307 -11.03 20.31 10.17
C LEU A 307 -11.58 21.61 9.54
N LEU A 308 -12.05 22.57 10.35
CA LEU A 308 -12.69 23.81 9.88
C LEU A 308 -11.83 25.06 10.06
N ASN A 309 -10.67 24.98 10.73
CA ASN A 309 -9.82 26.14 11.06
C ASN A 309 -8.60 26.27 10.12
N SER A 310 -7.52 26.89 10.61
CA SER A 310 -6.25 27.14 9.89
C SER A 310 -5.60 25.90 9.23
N GLU A 311 -5.99 24.71 9.64
CA GLU A 311 -5.53 23.43 9.07
C GLU A 311 -6.18 23.09 7.72
N PHE A 312 -7.26 23.76 7.33
CA PHE A 312 -7.89 23.54 6.01
C PHE A 312 -6.90 23.82 4.88
N ILE A 313 -6.23 24.97 4.91
CA ILE A 313 -5.24 25.35 3.89
C ILE A 313 -4.04 24.38 3.93
N LEU A 314 -3.59 24.00 5.13
CA LEU A 314 -2.50 23.06 5.28
C LEU A 314 -2.85 21.68 4.68
N THR A 315 -4.07 21.21 4.93
CA THR A 315 -4.58 19.96 4.35
C THR A 315 -4.69 20.03 2.83
N LEU A 316 -5.18 21.15 2.28
CA LEU A 316 -5.23 21.37 0.83
C LEU A 316 -3.82 21.37 0.21
N ASN A 317 -2.86 22.03 0.84
CA ASN A 317 -1.47 22.04 0.38
C ASN A 317 -0.88 20.62 0.36
N ARG A 318 -1.15 19.79 1.36
CA ARG A 318 -0.73 18.39 1.38
C ARG A 318 -1.37 17.57 0.28
N ILE A 319 -2.68 17.70 0.08
CA ILE A 319 -3.35 17.03 -1.04
C ILE A 319 -2.71 17.45 -2.36
N TRP A 320 -2.44 18.75 -2.51
CA TRP A 320 -1.74 19.26 -3.68
C TRP A 320 -0.36 18.65 -3.85
N GLU A 321 0.45 18.57 -2.80
CA GLU A 321 1.75 17.89 -2.82
C GLU A 321 1.63 16.42 -3.24
N TYR A 322 0.66 15.67 -2.70
CA TYR A 322 0.41 14.29 -3.11
C TYR A 322 -0.02 14.19 -4.59
N MET A 323 -0.81 15.12 -5.09
CA MET A 323 -1.24 15.16 -6.48
C MET A 323 -0.09 15.54 -7.42
N VAL A 324 0.77 16.48 -7.01
CA VAL A 324 1.97 16.86 -7.76
C VAL A 324 2.96 15.70 -7.87
N GLN A 325 3.06 14.83 -6.88
CA GLN A 325 3.91 13.62 -6.94
C GLN A 325 3.51 12.65 -8.04
N ILE A 326 2.23 12.63 -8.45
CA ILE A 326 1.70 11.80 -9.54
C ILE A 326 1.28 12.61 -10.77
N ASN A 327 1.64 13.87 -10.79
CA ASN A 327 1.47 14.93 -11.78
C ASN A 327 0.68 14.55 -13.06
N TYR A 328 1.31 13.85 -14.03
CA TYR A 328 0.64 13.53 -15.29
C TYR A 328 -0.60 12.65 -15.11
N LEU A 329 -0.62 11.73 -14.14
CA LEU A 329 -1.79 10.89 -13.87
C LEU A 329 -2.97 11.72 -13.37
N PHE A 330 -2.70 12.72 -12.52
CA PHE A 330 -3.72 13.64 -12.04
C PHE A 330 -4.30 14.48 -13.18
N TYR A 331 -3.47 15.01 -14.08
CA TYR A 331 -3.94 15.77 -15.25
C TYR A 331 -4.74 14.90 -16.22
N VAL A 332 -4.35 13.64 -16.41
CA VAL A 332 -5.15 12.68 -17.19
C VAL A 332 -6.53 12.50 -16.59
N LEU A 333 -6.61 12.26 -15.27
CA LEU A 333 -7.89 12.10 -14.58
C LEU A 333 -8.77 13.35 -14.72
N LEU A 334 -8.21 14.53 -14.47
CA LEU A 334 -8.92 15.81 -14.61
C LEU A 334 -9.39 16.02 -16.06
N GLY A 335 -8.54 15.77 -17.05
CA GLY A 335 -8.87 15.86 -18.46
C GLY A 335 -10.02 14.94 -18.87
N ILE A 336 -10.04 13.71 -18.39
CA ILE A 336 -11.16 12.77 -18.63
C ILE A 336 -12.46 13.29 -17.99
N ILE A 337 -12.42 13.76 -16.75
CA ILE A 337 -13.59 14.30 -16.06
C ILE A 337 -14.14 15.51 -16.84
N LEU A 338 -13.28 16.48 -17.20
CA LEU A 338 -13.69 17.66 -17.98
C LEU A 338 -14.27 17.27 -19.34
N PHE A 339 -13.62 16.33 -20.05
CA PHE A 339 -14.15 15.80 -21.32
C PHE A 339 -15.54 15.20 -21.13
N LEU A 340 -15.74 14.37 -20.09
CA LEU A 340 -17.05 13.76 -19.82
C LEU A 340 -18.12 14.81 -19.52
N LEU A 341 -17.79 15.86 -18.75
CA LEU A 341 -18.73 16.97 -18.46
C LEU A 341 -19.19 17.68 -19.75
N LEU A 342 -18.30 17.81 -20.73
CA LEU A 342 -18.61 18.47 -22.00
C LEU A 342 -19.45 17.61 -22.96
N VAL A 343 -19.28 16.27 -22.93
CA VAL A 343 -19.89 15.37 -23.91
C VAL A 343 -21.14 14.64 -23.44
N ILE A 344 -21.40 14.57 -22.14
CA ILE A 344 -22.60 13.94 -21.58
C ILE A 344 -23.84 14.78 -21.91
N LYS A 345 -24.86 14.12 -22.46
CA LYS A 345 -26.13 14.79 -22.83
C LYS A 345 -27.13 14.87 -21.68
N LYS A 346 -27.11 13.90 -20.79
CA LYS A 346 -28.13 13.78 -19.74
C LYS A 346 -27.68 14.53 -18.48
N PHE A 347 -28.44 15.54 -18.06
CA PHE A 347 -28.18 16.30 -16.85
C PHE A 347 -27.99 15.42 -15.61
N GLY A 348 -28.81 14.39 -15.41
CA GLY A 348 -28.65 13.45 -14.29
C GLY A 348 -27.31 12.70 -14.28
N GLN A 349 -26.74 12.38 -15.46
CA GLN A 349 -25.42 11.75 -15.54
C GLN A 349 -24.28 12.76 -15.24
N VAL A 350 -24.45 14.01 -15.66
CA VAL A 350 -23.52 15.12 -15.29
C VAL A 350 -23.53 15.30 -13.77
N PHE A 351 -24.73 15.36 -13.18
CA PHE A 351 -24.86 15.50 -11.72
C PHE A 351 -24.22 14.34 -10.97
N LEU A 352 -24.42 13.10 -11.41
CA LEU A 352 -23.77 11.92 -10.80
C LEU A 352 -22.25 11.97 -10.92
N LEU A 353 -21.70 12.41 -12.06
CA LEU A 353 -20.26 12.57 -12.23
C LEU A 353 -19.71 13.64 -11.30
N LEU A 354 -20.38 14.78 -11.19
CA LEU A 354 -19.99 15.86 -10.26
C LEU A 354 -20.07 15.40 -8.80
N ALA A 355 -21.15 14.73 -8.41
CA ALA A 355 -21.32 14.19 -7.06
C ALA A 355 -20.22 13.18 -6.73
N PHE A 356 -19.87 12.29 -7.67
CA PHE A 356 -18.77 11.35 -7.51
C PHE A 356 -17.41 12.06 -7.38
N THR A 357 -17.16 13.08 -8.21
CA THR A 357 -15.91 13.87 -8.16
C THR A 357 -15.78 14.60 -6.82
N LEU A 358 -16.86 15.22 -6.34
CA LEU A 358 -16.91 15.89 -5.03
C LEU A 358 -16.70 14.89 -3.88
N TYR A 359 -17.33 13.71 -3.96
CA TYR A 359 -17.14 12.66 -2.98
C TYR A 359 -15.68 12.18 -2.91
N VAL A 360 -15.04 11.93 -4.06
CA VAL A 360 -13.63 11.54 -4.13
C VAL A 360 -12.73 12.64 -3.57
N PHE A 361 -13.00 13.91 -3.91
CA PHE A 361 -12.28 15.05 -3.34
C PHE A 361 -12.44 15.10 -1.81
N PHE A 362 -13.65 14.90 -1.30
CA PHE A 362 -13.90 14.85 0.14
C PHE A 362 -13.16 13.70 0.83
N LEU A 363 -13.11 12.49 0.19
CA LEU A 363 -12.31 11.37 0.70
C LEU A 363 -10.82 11.71 0.76
N TYR A 364 -10.27 12.30 -0.29
CA TYR A 364 -8.88 12.75 -0.29
C TYR A 364 -8.62 13.81 0.76
N TYR A 365 -9.57 14.74 0.95
CA TYR A 365 -9.49 15.73 2.01
C TYR A 365 -9.50 15.08 3.40
N TYR A 366 -10.43 14.18 3.66
CA TYR A 366 -10.52 13.46 4.93
C TYR A 366 -9.25 12.61 5.19
N LEU A 367 -8.82 11.84 4.20
CA LEU A 367 -7.60 11.03 4.32
C LEU A 367 -6.35 11.91 4.49
N GLY A 368 -6.25 13.05 3.82
CA GLY A 368 -5.13 13.98 3.96
C GLY A 368 -5.12 14.72 5.30
N ALA A 369 -6.28 14.92 5.91
CA ALA A 369 -6.43 15.57 7.21
C ALA A 369 -6.12 14.63 8.39
N VAL A 370 -6.57 13.36 8.30
CA VAL A 370 -6.46 12.37 9.38
C VAL A 370 -5.26 11.44 9.18
N TRP A 371 -4.92 11.16 7.91
CA TRP A 371 -3.88 10.21 7.52
C TRP A 371 -2.98 10.83 6.46
N ARG A 372 -1.89 10.16 6.16
CA ARG A 372 -1.08 10.47 4.97
C ARG A 372 -1.53 9.59 3.78
N ILE A 373 -1.46 10.14 2.58
CA ILE A 373 -1.76 9.41 1.33
C ILE A 373 -0.43 9.14 0.59
N PRO A 374 0.34 8.11 0.94
CA PRO A 374 1.59 7.83 0.25
C PRO A 374 1.33 7.42 -1.21
N VAL A 375 2.34 7.62 -2.06
CA VAL A 375 2.25 7.31 -3.50
C VAL A 375 1.80 5.86 -3.76
N ARG A 376 2.20 4.92 -2.91
CA ARG A 376 1.79 3.50 -2.99
C ARG A 376 0.27 3.27 -2.82
N ILE A 377 -0.46 4.23 -2.24
CA ILE A 377 -1.93 4.23 -2.13
C ILE A 377 -2.53 5.07 -3.26
N ASN A 378 -2.03 6.29 -3.45
CA ASN A 378 -2.59 7.25 -4.39
C ASN A 378 -2.52 6.75 -5.85
N MET A 379 -1.38 6.24 -6.27
CA MET A 379 -1.15 5.81 -7.65
C MET A 379 -2.12 4.71 -8.13
N PRO A 380 -2.30 3.57 -7.42
CA PRO A 380 -3.25 2.54 -7.83
C PRO A 380 -4.69 3.07 -7.93
N ILE A 381 -5.10 3.93 -7.01
CA ILE A 381 -6.45 4.52 -7.00
C ILE A 381 -6.64 5.37 -8.25
N ILE A 382 -5.72 6.27 -8.56
CA ILE A 382 -5.82 7.14 -9.73
C ILE A 382 -5.80 6.33 -11.05
N PHE A 383 -4.92 5.33 -11.18
CA PHE A 383 -4.93 4.44 -12.36
C PHE A 383 -6.28 3.74 -12.53
N MET A 384 -6.82 3.18 -11.44
CA MET A 384 -8.10 2.48 -11.50
C MET A 384 -9.29 3.44 -11.75
N MET A 385 -9.23 4.67 -11.26
CA MET A 385 -10.22 5.71 -11.60
C MET A 385 -10.16 6.07 -13.09
N ILE A 386 -8.96 6.27 -13.66
CA ILE A 386 -8.78 6.52 -15.09
C ILE A 386 -9.38 5.37 -15.92
N ILE A 387 -9.01 4.13 -15.63
CA ILE A 387 -9.52 2.95 -16.32
C ILE A 387 -11.05 2.85 -16.20
N SER A 388 -11.58 3.05 -15.00
CA SER A 388 -13.01 2.97 -14.71
C SER A 388 -13.81 4.03 -15.47
N LEU A 389 -13.33 5.27 -15.52
CA LEU A 389 -13.97 6.36 -16.26
C LEU A 389 -13.94 6.09 -17.78
N LEU A 390 -12.83 5.60 -18.32
CA LEU A 390 -12.74 5.22 -19.73
C LEU A 390 -13.69 4.07 -20.08
N ILE A 391 -13.84 3.08 -19.20
CA ILE A 391 -14.84 2.00 -19.39
C ILE A 391 -16.26 2.55 -19.29
N LEU A 392 -16.52 3.46 -18.35
CA LEU A 392 -17.85 4.06 -18.12
C LEU A 392 -18.38 4.81 -19.36
N ILE A 393 -17.49 5.37 -20.18
CA ILE A 393 -17.87 6.04 -21.44
C ILE A 393 -18.75 5.15 -22.32
N SER A 394 -18.56 3.83 -22.29
CA SER A 394 -19.38 2.88 -23.08
C SER A 394 -20.85 2.84 -22.66
N TYR A 395 -21.16 3.19 -21.42
CA TYR A 395 -22.50 3.14 -20.83
C TYR A 395 -23.20 4.50 -20.83
N LEU A 396 -22.47 5.58 -21.10
CA LEU A 396 -23.02 6.94 -21.12
C LEU A 396 -23.70 7.25 -22.45
N LYS A 397 -24.70 8.13 -22.42
CA LYS A 397 -25.28 8.75 -23.61
C LYS A 397 -24.50 9.99 -23.99
N ILE A 398 -23.53 9.85 -24.90
CA ILE A 398 -22.65 10.93 -25.35
C ILE A 398 -23.16 11.57 -26.65
N ARG A 399 -22.78 12.83 -26.87
CA ARG A 399 -23.21 13.64 -28.05
C ARG A 399 -22.71 13.10 -29.39
N SER A 400 -21.44 12.66 -29.43
CA SER A 400 -20.83 12.11 -30.62
C SER A 400 -19.74 11.11 -30.19
N ILE A 401 -19.72 9.94 -30.84
CA ILE A 401 -18.73 8.87 -30.55
C ILE A 401 -17.53 8.98 -31.52
N LYS A 402 -17.62 9.80 -32.60
CA LYS A 402 -16.60 9.79 -33.66
C LYS A 402 -15.16 10.00 -33.17
N ASN A 403 -14.96 10.88 -32.20
CA ASN A 403 -13.61 11.25 -31.71
C ASN A 403 -13.31 10.77 -30.26
N VAL A 404 -14.16 9.89 -29.68
CA VAL A 404 -13.94 9.41 -28.29
C VAL A 404 -12.66 8.62 -28.15
N TRP A 405 -12.16 7.98 -29.24
CA TRP A 405 -10.88 7.29 -29.24
C TRP A 405 -9.69 8.22 -28.92
N LEU A 406 -9.78 9.52 -29.25
CA LEU A 406 -8.74 10.49 -28.95
C LEU A 406 -8.48 10.58 -27.45
N ILE A 407 -9.52 10.53 -26.60
CA ILE A 407 -9.32 10.66 -25.16
C ILE A 407 -8.50 9.50 -24.60
N SER A 408 -8.71 8.26 -25.09
CA SER A 408 -7.92 7.11 -24.62
C SER A 408 -6.48 7.16 -25.11
N ILE A 409 -6.24 7.61 -26.35
CA ILE A 409 -4.88 7.76 -26.90
C ILE A 409 -4.13 8.91 -26.20
N ILE A 410 -4.76 10.08 -26.05
CA ILE A 410 -4.16 11.20 -25.32
C ILE A 410 -3.84 10.78 -23.88
N SER A 411 -4.79 10.12 -23.20
CA SER A 411 -4.55 9.62 -21.86
C SER A 411 -3.39 8.63 -21.81
N SER A 412 -3.27 7.72 -22.77
CA SER A 412 -2.17 6.76 -22.84
C SER A 412 -0.81 7.45 -23.06
N VAL A 413 -0.76 8.50 -23.90
CA VAL A 413 0.46 9.30 -24.10
C VAL A 413 0.92 9.94 -22.79
N PHE A 414 0.00 10.59 -22.05
CA PHE A 414 0.35 11.18 -20.76
C PHE A 414 0.78 10.14 -19.72
N VAL A 415 0.15 8.94 -19.72
CA VAL A 415 0.55 7.84 -18.85
C VAL A 415 1.93 7.31 -19.22
N ILE A 416 2.29 7.25 -20.51
CA ILE A 416 3.65 6.93 -20.97
C ILE A 416 4.63 8.01 -20.49
N LEU A 417 4.30 9.30 -20.65
CA LEU A 417 5.14 10.39 -20.17
C LEU A 417 5.36 10.33 -18.65
N PHE A 418 4.36 9.86 -17.88
CA PHE A 418 4.51 9.64 -16.45
C PHE A 418 5.62 8.63 -16.11
N GLN A 419 5.90 7.64 -16.98
CA GLN A 419 6.94 6.64 -16.72
C GLN A 419 8.35 7.25 -16.62
N PHE A 420 8.55 8.43 -17.20
CA PHE A 420 9.82 9.19 -17.15
C PHE A 420 9.93 10.11 -15.92
N GLN A 421 8.89 10.17 -15.08
CA GLN A 421 8.92 10.96 -13.86
C GLN A 421 9.61 10.19 -12.72
N PRO A 422 10.07 10.89 -11.65
CA PRO A 422 10.72 10.23 -10.49
C PRO A 422 9.88 9.14 -9.81
N LYS A 423 8.54 9.21 -9.93
CA LYS A 423 7.60 8.20 -9.41
C LYS A 423 7.06 7.26 -10.49
N GLY A 424 7.47 7.43 -11.73
CA GLY A 424 7.21 6.50 -12.83
C GLY A 424 8.23 5.36 -12.85
N PHE A 425 8.11 4.50 -13.87
CA PHE A 425 8.96 3.32 -14.01
C PHE A 425 10.46 3.65 -14.00
N ILE A 426 10.90 4.58 -14.87
CA ILE A 426 12.33 4.91 -15.02
C ILE A 426 12.89 5.52 -13.75
N GLY A 427 12.21 6.50 -13.15
CA GLY A 427 12.69 7.14 -11.93
C GLY A 427 12.73 6.20 -10.72
N ILE A 428 11.76 5.28 -10.60
CA ILE A 428 11.79 4.23 -9.57
C ILE A 428 12.99 3.30 -9.80
N GLN A 429 13.21 2.88 -11.05
CA GLN A 429 14.32 2.01 -11.43
C GLN A 429 15.68 2.63 -11.11
N GLU A 430 15.92 3.87 -11.52
CA GLU A 430 17.16 4.61 -11.21
C GLU A 430 17.41 4.69 -9.70
N ASN A 431 16.36 4.99 -8.94
CA ASN A 431 16.46 5.03 -7.48
C ASN A 431 16.76 3.66 -6.86
N LEU A 432 16.19 2.58 -7.40
CA LEU A 432 16.48 1.21 -6.93
C LEU A 432 17.91 0.81 -7.22
N ILE A 433 18.43 1.09 -8.42
CA ILE A 433 19.83 0.81 -8.80
C ILE A 433 20.80 1.58 -7.91
N LYS A 434 20.55 2.89 -7.70
CA LYS A 434 21.36 3.72 -6.79
C LYS A 434 21.40 3.15 -5.38
N LYS A 435 20.22 2.83 -4.83
CA LYS A 435 20.09 2.25 -3.49
C LYS A 435 20.76 0.89 -3.38
N GLN A 436 20.72 0.06 -4.42
CA GLN A 436 21.44 -1.21 -4.44
C GLN A 436 22.94 -1.01 -4.29
N GLY A 437 23.54 -0.09 -5.05
CA GLY A 437 24.97 0.22 -4.95
C GLY A 437 25.35 0.71 -3.56
N GLU A 438 24.56 1.61 -2.96
CA GLU A 438 24.76 2.08 -1.59
C GLU A 438 24.72 0.93 -0.59
N GLN A 439 23.79 -0.01 -0.73
CA GLN A 439 23.65 -1.18 0.16
C GLN A 439 24.79 -2.18 0.03
N GLU A 440 25.23 -2.45 -1.18
CA GLU A 440 26.38 -3.34 -1.40
C GLU A 440 27.65 -2.74 -0.77
N ALA A 441 27.84 -1.43 -0.88
CA ALA A 441 28.95 -0.75 -0.24
C ALA A 441 28.87 -0.86 1.30
N ILE A 442 27.71 -0.58 1.90
CA ILE A 442 27.48 -0.71 3.34
C ILE A 442 27.70 -2.16 3.79
N SER A 443 27.11 -3.14 3.10
CA SER A 443 27.24 -4.56 3.46
C SER A 443 28.69 -5.03 3.43
N ASN A 444 29.48 -4.58 2.46
CA ASN A 444 30.90 -4.90 2.37
C ASN A 444 31.71 -4.27 3.49
N GLU A 445 31.40 -3.02 3.87
CA GLU A 445 32.05 -2.34 4.99
C GLU A 445 31.72 -3.00 6.34
N LEU A 446 30.46 -3.37 6.57
CA LEU A 446 30.04 -4.05 7.80
C LEU A 446 30.77 -5.39 7.96
N LYS A 447 30.89 -6.18 6.88
CA LYS A 447 31.69 -7.43 6.90
C LYS A 447 33.15 -7.19 7.20
N ARG A 448 33.71 -6.08 6.69
CA ARG A 448 35.12 -5.70 6.95
C ARG A 448 35.34 -5.30 8.41
N VAL A 449 34.36 -4.64 9.03
CA VAL A 449 34.44 -4.23 10.45
C VAL A 449 34.38 -5.45 11.36
N ASN A 450 33.38 -6.30 11.22
CA ASN A 450 33.27 -7.54 11.98
C ASN A 450 32.26 -8.50 11.31
N GLU A 451 32.72 -9.60 10.75
CA GLU A 451 31.86 -10.58 10.07
C GLU A 451 30.82 -11.23 11.02
N ASN A 452 31.11 -11.28 12.32
CA ASN A 452 30.23 -11.84 13.35
C ASN A 452 29.52 -10.80 14.20
N GLY A 453 29.71 -9.51 13.91
CA GLY A 453 29.13 -8.40 14.65
C GLY A 453 27.61 -8.32 14.53
N ILE A 454 26.99 -7.75 15.56
CA ILE A 454 25.57 -7.37 15.53
C ILE A 454 25.51 -5.91 15.12
N PHE A 455 24.91 -5.67 13.96
CA PHE A 455 24.78 -4.30 13.43
C PHE A 455 23.34 -3.84 13.61
N ILE A 456 23.19 -2.67 14.23
CA ILE A 456 21.92 -2.05 14.55
C ILE A 456 21.86 -0.75 13.74
N GLY A 457 20.92 -0.66 12.82
CA GLY A 457 20.87 0.42 11.87
C GLY A 457 19.62 1.30 11.99
N HIS A 458 19.77 2.57 11.60
CA HIS A 458 18.64 3.40 11.26
C HIS A 458 17.92 2.81 10.02
N ILE A 459 16.59 2.96 9.93
CA ILE A 459 15.74 2.44 8.84
C ILE A 459 16.26 2.77 7.42
N LYS A 460 16.95 3.89 7.27
CA LYS A 460 17.60 4.29 6.01
C LYS A 460 18.73 3.36 5.59
N TYR A 461 19.38 2.71 6.56
CA TYR A 461 20.53 1.82 6.37
C TYR A 461 20.19 0.35 6.66
N GLY A 462 18.95 0.07 7.07
CA GLY A 462 18.49 -1.26 7.42
C GLY A 462 18.52 -2.22 6.23
N TYR A 463 19.14 -3.37 6.45
CA TYR A 463 19.32 -4.41 5.43
C TYR A 463 18.01 -4.99 4.91
N GLU A 464 16.96 -4.94 5.72
CA GLU A 464 15.63 -5.48 5.41
C GLU A 464 14.90 -4.69 4.32
N ASN A 465 15.30 -3.42 4.08
CA ASN A 465 14.73 -2.59 3.02
C ASN A 465 15.03 -3.09 1.60
N TYR A 466 15.92 -4.09 1.46
CA TYR A 466 16.42 -4.56 0.16
C TYR A 466 16.24 -6.07 -0.01
N THR A 467 15.20 -6.62 0.59
CA THR A 467 14.80 -8.01 0.35
C THR A 467 14.36 -8.17 -1.09
N ASN A 468 14.98 -9.13 -1.78
CA ASN A 468 14.60 -9.46 -3.15
C ASN A 468 13.14 -9.91 -3.19
N ALA A 469 12.37 -9.36 -4.14
CA ALA A 469 10.93 -9.61 -4.21
C ALA A 469 10.56 -10.99 -4.76
N TYR A 470 11.48 -11.67 -5.45
CA TYR A 470 11.15 -12.91 -6.15
C TYR A 470 12.06 -14.09 -5.82
N VAL A 471 13.22 -13.84 -5.24
CA VAL A 471 14.21 -14.88 -4.88
C VAL A 471 14.56 -14.76 -3.40
N THR A 472 14.42 -15.85 -2.67
CA THR A 472 14.87 -15.92 -1.29
C THR A 472 16.40 -15.94 -1.26
N ARG A 473 17.01 -14.99 -0.57
CA ARG A 473 18.44 -14.99 -0.28
C ARG A 473 18.63 -15.21 1.22
N ASN A 474 19.53 -16.10 1.60
CA ASN A 474 19.94 -16.22 2.99
C ASN A 474 20.70 -14.98 3.38
N ASN A 475 20.04 -14.09 4.07
CA ASN A 475 20.58 -12.83 4.50
C ASN A 475 21.08 -12.91 5.94
N HIS A 476 22.20 -12.25 6.14
CA HIS A 476 23.00 -12.27 7.34
C HIS A 476 22.34 -11.62 8.58
N ARG A 477 23.03 -11.73 9.69
CA ARG A 477 22.71 -11.39 11.08
C ARG A 477 22.45 -9.91 11.37
N SER A 478 22.42 -9.02 10.37
CA SER A 478 22.12 -7.60 10.62
C SER A 478 20.69 -7.43 11.08
N LEU A 479 20.51 -6.62 12.09
CA LEU A 479 19.25 -6.38 12.74
C LEU A 479 18.84 -4.95 12.56
N ASP A 480 17.66 -4.77 12.05
CA ASP A 480 16.92 -3.56 12.19
C ASP A 480 16.15 -3.60 13.53
N LEU A 481 16.90 -3.40 14.64
CA LEU A 481 16.31 -3.40 15.97
C LEU A 481 15.83 -2.03 16.40
N THR A 482 16.26 -0.98 15.74
CA THR A 482 16.09 0.39 16.24
C THR A 482 15.09 1.20 15.46
N SER A 483 14.47 0.65 14.44
CA SER A 483 13.60 1.46 13.59
C SER A 483 12.48 0.69 12.96
N GLY A 484 11.41 1.41 12.70
CA GLY A 484 10.26 0.88 11.99
C GLY A 484 9.15 0.38 12.91
N TRP A 485 8.01 0.19 12.28
CA TRP A 485 6.76 -0.17 12.95
C TRP A 485 6.75 -1.57 13.56
N HIS A 486 7.67 -2.47 13.20
CA HIS A 486 7.77 -3.85 13.72
C HIS A 486 8.46 -3.95 15.07
N VAL A 487 9.14 -2.90 15.52
CA VAL A 487 9.77 -2.82 16.84
C VAL A 487 8.75 -3.09 17.93
N PHE A 488 9.14 -3.83 18.96
CA PHE A 488 8.31 -4.34 20.05
C PHE A 488 7.25 -5.38 19.65
N SER A 489 7.16 -5.78 18.38
CA SER A 489 6.31 -6.92 18.01
C SER A 489 6.82 -8.22 18.62
N PRO A 490 5.97 -9.23 18.87
CA PRO A 490 6.43 -10.52 19.40
C PRO A 490 7.55 -11.16 18.57
N PRO A 491 7.55 -11.12 17.22
CA PRO A 491 8.68 -11.55 16.42
C PRO A 491 9.97 -10.75 16.66
N TRP A 492 9.85 -9.44 16.83
CA TRP A 492 10.99 -8.58 17.16
C TRP A 492 11.58 -8.98 18.51
N ASN A 493 10.76 -9.14 19.54
CA ASN A 493 11.19 -9.60 20.87
C ASN A 493 11.89 -10.96 20.80
N GLN A 494 11.34 -11.91 20.02
CA GLN A 494 11.96 -13.22 19.82
C GLN A 494 13.34 -13.10 19.18
N LYS A 495 13.49 -12.24 18.17
CA LYS A 495 14.77 -12.01 17.50
C LYS A 495 15.77 -11.33 18.45
N ALA A 496 15.35 -10.29 19.15
CA ALA A 496 16.18 -9.62 20.15
C ALA A 496 16.73 -10.60 21.21
N LYS A 497 15.87 -11.45 21.75
CA LYS A 497 16.28 -12.54 22.67
C LYS A 497 17.29 -13.50 22.07
N SER A 498 17.11 -13.90 20.81
CA SER A 498 18.03 -14.83 20.12
C SER A 498 19.45 -14.25 19.96
N LEU A 499 19.58 -12.91 20.03
CA LEU A 499 20.84 -12.19 19.97
C LEU A 499 21.40 -11.84 21.35
N GLY A 500 20.73 -12.29 22.41
CA GLY A 500 21.12 -12.01 23.79
C GLY A 500 20.83 -10.58 24.23
N ILE A 501 19.86 -9.94 23.55
CA ILE A 501 19.31 -8.63 23.97
C ILE A 501 18.13 -8.95 24.88
N SER A 502 18.25 -8.63 26.16
CA SER A 502 17.15 -8.89 27.10
C SER A 502 16.05 -7.86 26.96
N ASP A 503 14.79 -8.28 27.23
CA ASP A 503 13.62 -7.40 27.23
C ASP A 503 13.73 -6.24 28.23
N ALA A 504 14.64 -6.35 29.19
CA ALA A 504 14.68 -5.47 30.34
C ALA A 504 15.37 -4.13 30.06
N ASN A 505 16.36 -4.10 29.18
CA ASN A 505 17.08 -2.86 28.88
C ASN A 505 17.94 -2.98 27.60
N PRO A 506 17.39 -2.71 26.42
CA PRO A 506 18.16 -2.69 25.18
C PRO A 506 19.32 -1.70 25.24
N THR A 507 19.13 -0.53 25.86
CA THR A 507 20.15 0.51 26.04
C THR A 507 21.39 -0.04 26.74
N PHE A 508 21.20 -0.84 27.80
CA PHE A 508 22.31 -1.48 28.50
C PHE A 508 23.11 -2.45 27.63
N VAL A 509 22.43 -3.17 26.74
CA VAL A 509 23.09 -4.11 25.82
C VAL A 509 23.93 -3.38 24.79
N PHE A 510 23.43 -2.25 24.27
CA PHE A 510 24.17 -1.44 23.31
C PHE A 510 25.43 -0.83 23.90
N THR A 511 25.39 -0.43 25.16
CA THR A 511 26.55 0.20 25.86
C THR A 511 27.56 -0.84 26.33
N ASN A 512 27.18 -2.07 26.62
CA ASN A 512 28.03 -3.05 27.30
C ASN A 512 28.49 -4.25 26.47
N LYS A 513 27.90 -4.47 25.27
CA LYS A 513 28.25 -5.62 24.42
C LYS A 513 29.27 -5.23 23.35
N LYS A 514 30.49 -5.82 23.42
CA LYS A 514 31.64 -5.45 22.57
C LYS A 514 31.43 -5.63 21.06
N ASP A 515 30.50 -6.52 20.65
CA ASP A 515 30.31 -6.87 19.24
C ASP A 515 29.03 -6.25 18.66
N VAL A 516 28.49 -5.22 19.30
CA VAL A 516 27.31 -4.48 18.82
C VAL A 516 27.75 -3.14 18.25
N TYR A 517 27.35 -2.86 17.02
CA TYR A 517 27.72 -1.67 16.27
C TYR A 517 26.47 -0.92 15.84
N PHE A 518 26.46 0.40 16.01
CA PHE A 518 25.40 1.25 15.49
C PHE A 518 25.78 1.74 14.09
N VAL A 519 24.84 1.64 13.15
CA VAL A 519 24.99 2.09 11.76
C VAL A 519 24.02 3.24 11.51
N GLY A 520 24.56 4.45 11.36
CA GLY A 520 23.78 5.66 11.14
C GLY A 520 24.61 6.76 10.49
N ASP A 521 24.00 7.90 10.18
CA ASP A 521 24.73 9.12 9.84
C ASP A 521 25.19 9.86 11.10
N ASP A 522 26.03 10.88 10.92
CA ASP A 522 26.60 11.65 12.03
C ASP A 522 25.52 12.26 12.94
N TYR A 523 24.40 12.70 12.37
CA TYR A 523 23.30 13.26 13.15
C TYR A 523 22.67 12.20 14.06
N MET A 524 22.37 11.01 13.50
CA MET A 524 21.81 9.91 14.29
C MET A 524 22.81 9.37 15.32
N GLY A 525 24.11 9.38 14.99
CA GLY A 525 25.18 9.07 15.95
C GLY A 525 25.18 10.02 17.14
N GLN A 526 25.00 11.31 16.91
CA GLN A 526 24.89 12.31 17.99
C GLN A 526 23.62 12.11 18.82
N VAL A 527 22.46 11.93 18.18
CA VAL A 527 21.18 11.69 18.87
C VAL A 527 21.25 10.42 19.72
N MET A 528 21.82 9.34 19.18
CA MET A 528 22.01 8.10 19.93
C MET A 528 22.98 8.25 21.07
N GLY A 529 24.08 9.01 20.89
CA GLY A 529 25.03 9.32 21.97
C GLY A 529 24.45 10.16 23.11
N MET A 530 23.42 10.98 22.83
CA MET A 530 22.68 11.70 23.88
C MET A 530 21.65 10.80 24.59
N PHE A 531 21.15 9.78 23.91
CA PHE A 531 20.17 8.85 24.43
C PHE A 531 20.80 7.75 25.30
N LEU A 532 21.97 7.21 24.89
CA LEU A 532 22.72 6.16 25.59
C LEU A 532 23.54 6.74 26.76
#